data_0e2f78a55bde24c7f3a03f9325330e38
#
_entry.id   0e2f78a55bde24c7f3a03f9325330e38
#
_cell.length_a   1.000
_cell.length_b   1.000
_cell.length_c   1.000
_cell.angle_alpha   90.00
_cell.angle_beta   90.00
_cell.angle_gamma   90.00
#
_symmetry.space_group_name_H-M   'P 1'
#
loop_
_entity.id
_entity.type
_entity.pdbx_description
1 polymer ?
#
loop_
_entity_poly.entity_id
_entity_poly.type
_entity_poly.pdbx_seq_one_letter_code
_entity_poly.pdbx_strand_id
1 'polypeptide(L)'
;FSLMGFLGHPFCWMMRKALTNIPFVGTACMLTGQILVDTHSAQGIKKTMEDAKKILNKGLSVCVFPEGRRTDTGKMGAFKKGAFKLALDFNLPVVPITISGSYDVMPRSTFNVTPGIIHITIHKPIPPAANGHDLKELAESSYQAIQSALAPKYKDA
;
A
#
# COMPACT_ATOMS: atom_id res chain seq x y z
N PHE A 1 -10.89 4.13 -2.62
CA PHE A 1 -12.17 4.39 -1.92
C PHE A 1 -12.70 3.13 -1.20
N SER A 2 -12.69 1.95 -1.83
CA SER A 2 -13.23 0.71 -1.24
C SER A 2 -12.63 0.39 0.15
N LEU A 3 -11.31 0.52 0.33
CA LEU A 3 -10.67 0.28 1.63
C LEU A 3 -11.12 1.27 2.71
N MET A 4 -11.37 2.54 2.37
CA MET A 4 -11.80 3.54 3.36
C MET A 4 -13.18 3.24 3.94
N GLY A 5 -14.07 2.63 3.15
CA GLY A 5 -15.41 2.27 3.61
C GLY A 5 -15.50 0.99 4.43
N PHE A 6 -14.54 0.07 4.28
CA PHE A 6 -14.67 -1.29 4.82
C PHE A 6 -13.67 -1.67 5.91
N LEU A 7 -12.55 -0.94 6.07
CA LEU A 7 -11.56 -1.29 7.09
C LEU A 7 -11.99 -0.97 8.52
N GLY A 8 -12.94 -0.04 8.72
CA GLY A 8 -13.46 0.32 10.05
C GLY A 8 -12.39 0.85 11.03
N HIS A 9 -11.18 1.13 10.55
CA HIS A 9 -10.04 1.57 11.36
C HIS A 9 -9.37 2.77 10.70
N PRO A 10 -9.03 3.82 11.44
CA PRO A 10 -8.39 5.01 10.88
C PRO A 10 -6.96 4.70 10.43
N PHE A 11 -6.65 5.12 9.20
CA PHE A 11 -5.32 4.96 8.64
C PHE A 11 -4.96 6.11 7.70
N CYS A 12 -3.67 6.33 7.50
CA CYS A 12 -3.13 7.28 6.53
C CYS A 12 -2.55 6.55 5.32
N TRP A 13 -2.78 7.09 4.14
CA TRP A 13 -2.17 6.59 2.91
C TRP A 13 -0.74 7.08 2.76
N MET A 14 0.12 6.19 2.30
CA MET A 14 1.43 6.55 1.78
C MET A 14 1.30 6.75 0.27
N MET A 15 1.36 8.00 -0.20
CA MET A 15 1.04 8.40 -1.56
C MET A 15 2.26 9.06 -2.23
N ARG A 16 2.37 8.95 -3.55
CA ARG A 16 3.43 9.64 -4.29
C ARG A 16 3.24 11.16 -4.22
N LYS A 17 4.32 11.89 -3.95
CA LYS A 17 4.34 13.36 -3.93
C LYS A 17 3.80 13.96 -5.24
N ALA A 18 4.05 13.33 -6.38
CA ALA A 18 3.53 13.79 -7.68
C ALA A 18 1.99 13.93 -7.73
N LEU A 19 1.24 13.27 -6.84
CA LEU A 19 -0.21 13.42 -6.77
C LEU A 19 -0.64 14.79 -6.24
N THR A 20 0.24 15.52 -5.56
CA THR A 20 -0.05 16.89 -5.09
C THR A 20 -0.18 17.90 -6.23
N ASN A 21 0.33 17.57 -7.41
CA ASN A 21 0.22 18.43 -8.60
C ASN A 21 -1.14 18.30 -9.31
N ILE A 22 -2.00 17.37 -8.89
CA ILE A 22 -3.33 17.18 -9.46
C ILE A 22 -4.28 18.12 -8.70
N PRO A 23 -4.99 19.05 -9.40
CA PRO A 23 -5.97 19.94 -8.77
C PRO A 23 -6.98 19.15 -7.91
N PHE A 24 -7.39 19.71 -6.79
CA PHE A 24 -8.27 19.12 -5.78
C PHE A 24 -7.68 17.91 -5.05
N VAL A 25 -6.99 16.99 -5.74
CA VAL A 25 -6.37 15.79 -5.10
C VAL A 25 -5.24 16.22 -4.18
N GLY A 26 -4.34 17.10 -4.63
CA GLY A 26 -3.23 17.60 -3.83
C GLY A 26 -3.71 18.30 -2.56
N THR A 27 -4.70 19.17 -2.68
CA THR A 27 -5.30 19.87 -1.53
C THR A 27 -5.94 18.89 -0.55
N ALA A 28 -6.71 17.93 -1.05
CA ALA A 28 -7.32 16.89 -0.22
C ALA A 28 -6.26 16.05 0.52
N CYS A 29 -5.17 15.65 -0.15
CA CYS A 29 -4.08 14.91 0.47
C CYS A 29 -3.40 15.69 1.61
N MET A 30 -3.20 17.00 1.42
CA MET A 30 -2.61 17.87 2.45
C MET A 30 -3.55 18.08 3.64
N LEU A 31 -4.81 18.36 3.39
CA LEU A 31 -5.81 18.59 4.44
C LEU A 31 -6.10 17.33 5.27
N THR A 32 -6.04 16.16 4.65
CA THR A 32 -6.28 14.87 5.33
C THR A 32 -5.03 14.28 5.98
N GLY A 33 -3.87 14.97 5.92
CA GLY A 33 -2.64 14.55 6.59
C GLY A 33 -2.03 13.26 6.02
N GLN A 34 -2.18 13.01 4.71
CA GLN A 34 -1.59 11.84 4.07
C GLN A 34 -0.07 11.93 3.99
N ILE A 35 0.61 10.79 4.02
CA ILE A 35 2.07 10.72 3.93
C ILE A 35 2.49 10.83 2.46
N LEU A 36 3.25 11.88 2.14
CA LEU A 36 3.76 12.11 0.78
C LEU A 36 5.13 11.46 0.60
N VAL A 37 5.21 10.48 -0.28
CA VAL A 37 6.45 9.75 -0.59
C VAL A 37 7.23 10.49 -1.66
N ASP A 38 8.43 10.94 -1.29
CA ASP A 38 9.43 11.45 -2.20
C ASP A 38 10.64 10.51 -2.23
N THR A 39 10.80 9.79 -3.35
CA THR A 39 11.90 8.83 -3.55
C THR A 39 13.05 9.38 -4.39
N HIS A 40 12.98 10.65 -4.80
CA HIS A 40 13.96 11.25 -5.70
C HIS A 40 15.23 11.72 -5.00
N SER A 41 15.20 11.87 -3.67
CA SER A 41 16.35 12.30 -2.88
C SER A 41 16.42 11.56 -1.55
N ALA A 42 17.64 11.44 -1.00
CA ALA A 42 17.86 10.88 0.34
C ALA A 42 17.09 11.68 1.41
N GLN A 43 17.04 13.01 1.25
CA GLN A 43 16.31 13.91 2.16
C GLN A 43 14.79 13.68 2.05
N GLY A 44 14.26 13.46 0.85
CA GLY A 44 12.85 13.13 0.63
C GLY A 44 12.46 11.81 1.29
N ILE A 45 13.32 10.80 1.17
CA ILE A 45 13.12 9.49 1.84
C ILE A 45 13.11 9.68 3.36
N LYS A 46 14.10 10.41 3.91
CA LYS A 46 14.18 10.69 5.34
C LYS A 46 12.92 11.40 5.86
N LYS A 47 12.47 12.44 5.16
CA LYS A 47 11.23 13.15 5.50
C LYS A 47 10.01 12.24 5.47
N THR A 48 9.89 11.37 4.46
CA THR A 48 8.80 10.38 4.37
C THR A 48 8.76 9.46 5.60
N MET A 49 9.92 8.99 6.05
CA MET A 49 10.02 8.14 7.23
C MET A 49 9.67 8.89 8.52
N GLU A 50 10.09 10.15 8.66
CA GLU A 50 9.75 11.01 9.80
C GLU A 50 8.23 11.29 9.85
N ASP A 51 7.61 11.56 8.72
CA ASP A 51 6.17 11.80 8.65
C ASP A 51 5.37 10.52 8.96
N ALA A 52 5.82 9.35 8.48
CA ALA A 52 5.26 8.07 8.85
C ALA A 52 5.36 7.82 10.36
N LYS A 53 6.51 8.11 10.98
CA LYS A 53 6.70 8.00 12.43
C LYS A 53 5.70 8.85 13.22
N LYS A 54 5.46 10.09 12.79
CA LYS A 54 4.48 10.98 13.45
C LYS A 54 3.07 10.39 13.42
N ILE A 55 2.67 9.77 12.30
CA ILE A 55 1.37 9.13 12.14
C ILE A 55 1.24 7.89 13.04
N LEU A 56 2.26 7.03 13.02
CA LEU A 56 2.29 5.82 13.85
C LEU A 56 2.29 6.15 15.35
N ASN A 57 3.01 7.18 15.78
CA ASN A 57 3.02 7.64 17.19
C ASN A 57 1.66 8.19 17.65
N LYS A 58 0.77 8.58 16.72
CA LYS A 58 -0.62 8.94 17.04
C LYS A 58 -1.56 7.73 17.14
N GLY A 59 -1.04 6.51 17.03
CA GLY A 59 -1.84 5.29 17.03
C GLY A 59 -2.59 5.03 15.72
N LEU A 60 -2.24 5.74 14.64
CA LEU A 60 -2.85 5.54 13.33
C LEU A 60 -2.06 4.51 12.52
N SER A 61 -2.75 3.71 11.73
CA SER A 61 -2.12 2.78 10.81
C SER A 61 -1.65 3.49 9.52
N VAL A 62 -0.63 2.93 8.87
CA VAL A 62 -0.15 3.40 7.57
C VAL A 62 -0.49 2.37 6.50
N CYS A 63 -1.24 2.79 5.49
CA CYS A 63 -1.60 1.94 4.36
C CYS A 63 -0.69 2.24 3.16
N VAL A 64 -0.08 1.19 2.62
CA VAL A 64 0.90 1.29 1.53
C VAL A 64 0.55 0.32 0.41
N PHE A 65 0.67 0.77 -0.84
CA PHE A 65 0.70 -0.11 -2.00
C PHE A 65 2.17 -0.45 -2.31
N PRO A 66 2.65 -1.66 -1.98
CA PRO A 66 4.07 -1.98 -2.05
C PRO A 66 4.62 -2.03 -3.48
N GLU A 67 3.77 -2.25 -4.48
CA GLU A 67 4.15 -2.15 -5.90
C GLU A 67 4.54 -0.71 -6.31
N GLY A 68 4.01 0.31 -5.61
CA GLY A 68 4.29 1.72 -5.83
C GLY A 68 3.71 2.31 -7.13
N ARG A 69 3.01 1.52 -7.94
CA ARG A 69 2.26 1.95 -9.13
C ARG A 69 1.12 1.00 -9.42
N ARG A 70 0.14 1.44 -10.18
CA ARG A 70 -0.89 0.54 -10.74
C ARG A 70 -0.25 -0.36 -11.81
N THR A 71 -0.69 -1.61 -11.91
CA THR A 71 -0.26 -2.54 -12.95
C THR A 71 -0.82 -2.14 -14.32
N ASP A 72 -0.08 -2.45 -15.37
CA ASP A 72 -0.49 -2.26 -16.76
C ASP A 72 -1.19 -3.52 -17.32
N THR A 73 -0.98 -4.69 -16.69
CA THR A 73 -1.46 -6.00 -17.16
C THR A 73 -2.52 -6.63 -16.27
N GLY A 74 -2.80 -6.04 -15.11
CA GLY A 74 -3.63 -6.65 -14.06
C GLY A 74 -2.86 -7.61 -13.16
N LYS A 75 -1.68 -8.08 -13.57
CA LYS A 75 -0.84 -8.97 -12.75
C LYS A 75 -0.13 -8.22 -11.64
N MET A 76 0.09 -8.88 -10.52
CA MET A 76 0.80 -8.31 -9.37
C MET A 76 2.28 -8.14 -9.69
N GLY A 77 2.81 -6.94 -9.43
CA GLY A 77 4.21 -6.61 -9.63
C GLY A 77 5.08 -6.87 -8.40
N ALA A 78 6.39 -6.74 -8.58
CA ALA A 78 7.35 -6.87 -7.48
C ALA A 78 7.15 -5.79 -6.40
N PHE A 79 7.31 -6.19 -5.14
CA PHE A 79 7.17 -5.31 -3.99
C PHE A 79 8.44 -4.49 -3.71
N LYS A 80 8.25 -3.21 -3.44
CA LYS A 80 9.31 -2.29 -3.00
C LYS A 80 9.58 -2.48 -1.51
N LYS A 81 10.84 -2.48 -1.15
CA LYS A 81 11.31 -2.75 0.22
C LYS A 81 10.94 -1.68 1.26
N GLY A 82 10.58 -0.46 0.84
CA GLY A 82 10.40 0.69 1.75
C GLY A 82 9.34 0.51 2.82
N ALA A 83 8.19 -0.09 2.48
CA ALA A 83 7.11 -0.36 3.43
C ALA A 83 7.54 -1.38 4.50
N PHE A 84 8.22 -2.44 4.09
CA PHE A 84 8.68 -3.50 4.99
C PHE A 84 9.82 -3.01 5.89
N LYS A 85 10.72 -2.17 5.36
CA LYS A 85 11.72 -1.50 6.18
C LYS A 85 11.07 -0.63 7.27
N LEU A 86 10.02 0.12 6.93
CA LEU A 86 9.28 0.91 7.91
C LEU A 86 8.70 0.00 9.01
N ALA A 87 8.08 -1.13 8.65
CA ALA A 87 7.52 -2.07 9.61
C ALA A 87 8.60 -2.63 10.56
N LEU A 88 9.76 -3.00 10.02
CA LEU A 88 10.89 -3.49 10.84
C LEU A 88 11.46 -2.40 11.75
N ASP A 89 11.72 -1.18 11.22
CA ASP A 89 12.32 -0.07 11.97
C ASP A 89 11.43 0.36 13.16
N PHE A 90 10.11 0.16 13.06
CA PHE A 90 9.14 0.49 14.12
C PHE A 90 8.58 -0.72 14.86
N ASN A 91 9.10 -1.91 14.57
CA ASN A 91 8.62 -3.18 15.16
C ASN A 91 7.09 -3.35 15.07
N LEU A 92 6.53 -3.08 13.89
CA LEU A 92 5.09 -3.13 13.63
C LEU A 92 4.72 -4.34 12.79
N PRO A 93 3.56 -4.97 13.06
CA PRO A 93 3.05 -6.05 12.21
C PRO A 93 2.63 -5.50 10.85
N VAL A 94 2.83 -6.29 9.80
CA VAL A 94 2.28 -6.05 8.47
C VAL A 94 0.98 -6.84 8.32
N VAL A 95 -0.09 -6.16 7.94
CA VAL A 95 -1.37 -6.80 7.60
C VAL A 95 -1.51 -6.79 6.07
N PRO A 96 -1.26 -7.93 5.39
CA PRO A 96 -1.48 -8.01 3.96
C PRO A 96 -2.96 -7.90 3.62
N ILE A 97 -3.28 -7.14 2.56
CA ILE A 97 -4.64 -6.97 2.07
C ILE A 97 -4.65 -7.22 0.56
N THR A 98 -5.41 -8.21 0.12
CA THR A 98 -5.62 -8.49 -1.29
C THR A 98 -6.79 -7.68 -1.82
N ILE A 99 -6.61 -7.02 -2.97
CA ILE A 99 -7.66 -6.36 -3.73
C ILE A 99 -7.73 -7.03 -5.10
N SER A 100 -8.76 -7.81 -5.35
CA SER A 100 -8.97 -8.55 -6.59
C SER A 100 -10.16 -7.97 -7.36
N GLY A 101 -10.06 -7.86 -8.69
CA GLY A 101 -11.12 -7.33 -9.57
C GLY A 101 -11.02 -5.83 -9.86
N SER A 102 -10.17 -5.07 -9.16
CA SER A 102 -10.05 -3.64 -9.36
C SER A 102 -9.54 -3.24 -10.75
N TYR A 103 -8.74 -4.09 -11.39
CA TYR A 103 -8.24 -3.89 -12.74
C TYR A 103 -9.37 -3.95 -13.79
N ASP A 104 -10.32 -4.85 -13.63
CA ASP A 104 -11.48 -4.96 -14.53
C ASP A 104 -12.41 -3.76 -14.42
N VAL A 105 -12.54 -3.23 -13.19
CA VAL A 105 -13.40 -2.06 -12.93
C VAL A 105 -12.80 -0.78 -13.51
N MET A 106 -11.48 -0.59 -13.36
CA MET A 106 -10.79 0.60 -13.85
C MET A 106 -9.34 0.29 -14.23
N PRO A 107 -9.09 -0.21 -15.45
CA PRO A 107 -7.75 -0.41 -15.98
C PRO A 107 -6.95 0.90 -15.98
N ARG A 108 -5.62 0.80 -15.88
CA ARG A 108 -4.76 1.98 -15.89
C ARG A 108 -4.80 2.76 -17.20
N SER A 109 -5.03 2.05 -18.30
CA SER A 109 -5.03 2.60 -19.67
C SER A 109 -6.26 3.45 -20.00
N THR A 110 -7.31 3.40 -19.18
CA THR A 110 -8.55 4.11 -19.45
C THR A 110 -9.05 4.85 -18.20
N PHE A 111 -9.87 5.90 -18.42
CA PHE A 111 -10.64 6.54 -17.36
C PHE A 111 -12.08 6.02 -17.30
N ASN A 112 -12.44 5.07 -18.16
CA ASN A 112 -13.77 4.48 -18.16
C ASN A 112 -13.88 3.51 -16.99
N VAL A 113 -14.90 3.70 -16.18
CA VAL A 113 -15.24 2.79 -15.08
C VAL A 113 -16.26 1.80 -15.58
N THR A 114 -15.92 0.52 -15.53
CA THR A 114 -16.84 -0.58 -15.85
C THR A 114 -17.45 -1.13 -14.57
N PRO A 115 -18.77 -1.35 -14.49
CA PRO A 115 -19.37 -2.01 -13.34
C PRO A 115 -18.74 -3.38 -13.11
N GLY A 116 -18.41 -3.70 -11.86
CA GLY A 116 -17.76 -4.96 -11.51
C GLY A 116 -17.65 -5.15 -10.00
N ILE A 117 -17.20 -6.34 -9.61
CA ILE A 117 -17.05 -6.72 -8.20
C ILE A 117 -15.57 -6.62 -7.81
N ILE A 118 -15.32 -5.94 -6.71
CA ILE A 118 -13.99 -5.87 -6.09
C ILE A 118 -14.04 -6.69 -4.81
N HIS A 119 -13.22 -7.74 -4.75
CA HIS A 119 -13.04 -8.56 -3.55
C HIS A 119 -11.88 -8.02 -2.73
N ILE A 120 -12.12 -7.80 -1.43
CA ILE A 120 -11.10 -7.40 -0.48
C ILE A 120 -10.93 -8.53 0.53
N THR A 121 -9.70 -9.05 0.65
CA THR A 121 -9.35 -10.09 1.62
C THR A 121 -8.29 -9.54 2.57
N ILE A 122 -8.60 -9.48 3.86
CA ILE A 122 -7.67 -9.08 4.92
C ILE A 122 -7.04 -10.35 5.48
N HIS A 123 -5.71 -10.46 5.40
CA HIS A 123 -4.96 -11.60 5.88
C HIS A 123 -4.54 -11.45 7.35
N LYS A 124 -4.05 -12.54 7.93
CA LYS A 124 -3.50 -12.50 9.29
C LYS A 124 -2.29 -11.57 9.34
N PRO A 125 -2.12 -10.81 10.44
CA PRO A 125 -0.94 -9.98 10.65
C PRO A 125 0.33 -10.82 10.66
N ILE A 126 1.38 -10.33 9.99
CA ILE A 126 2.72 -10.92 9.97
C ILE A 126 3.59 -10.07 10.91
N PRO A 127 4.05 -10.62 12.05
CA PRO A 127 4.88 -9.87 12.99
C PRO A 127 6.29 -9.64 12.41
N PRO A 128 6.91 -8.48 12.62
CA PRO A 128 8.20 -8.15 12.03
C PRO A 128 9.39 -8.89 12.68
N ALA A 129 9.31 -9.21 13.95
CA ALA A 129 10.46 -9.63 14.72
C ALA A 129 10.32 -10.93 15.51
N ALA A 130 9.13 -11.47 15.68
CA ALA A 130 8.90 -12.62 16.57
C ALA A 130 9.64 -13.91 16.13
N ASN A 131 10.14 -13.96 14.89
CA ASN A 131 10.83 -15.14 14.32
C ASN A 131 12.11 -14.78 13.55
N GLY A 132 12.72 -13.60 13.79
CA GLY A 132 13.94 -13.22 13.07
C GLY A 132 13.72 -12.87 11.59
N HIS A 133 12.48 -12.53 11.20
CA HIS A 133 12.18 -12.13 9.83
C HIS A 133 13.07 -10.99 9.37
N ASP A 134 13.86 -11.25 8.36
CA ASP A 134 14.56 -10.19 7.66
C ASP A 134 13.59 -9.45 6.71
N LEU A 135 14.02 -8.35 6.16
CA LEU A 135 13.25 -7.53 5.25
C LEU A 135 12.76 -8.30 4.02
N LYS A 136 13.55 -9.25 3.55
CA LYS A 136 13.23 -10.07 2.37
C LYS A 136 12.13 -11.07 2.70
N GLU A 137 12.24 -11.73 3.83
CA GLU A 137 11.26 -12.72 4.28
C GLU A 137 9.90 -12.08 4.57
N LEU A 138 9.88 -10.91 5.23
CA LEU A 138 8.64 -10.18 5.50
C LEU A 138 7.95 -9.74 4.20
N ALA A 139 8.73 -9.27 3.21
CA ALA A 139 8.21 -8.89 1.91
C ALA A 139 7.66 -10.10 1.13
N GLU A 140 8.38 -11.22 1.15
CA GLU A 140 8.00 -12.45 0.45
C GLU A 140 6.73 -13.07 1.07
N SER A 141 6.68 -13.20 2.40
CA SER A 141 5.50 -13.71 3.11
C SER A 141 4.26 -12.84 2.83
N SER A 142 4.44 -11.51 2.79
CA SER A 142 3.35 -10.60 2.43
C SER A 142 2.93 -10.75 0.97
N TYR A 143 3.88 -10.96 0.05
CA TYR A 143 3.61 -11.19 -1.36
C TYR A 143 2.79 -12.46 -1.55
N GLN A 144 3.21 -13.57 -0.95
CA GLN A 144 2.52 -14.86 -1.03
C GLN A 144 1.11 -14.81 -0.42
N ALA A 145 0.96 -14.13 0.72
CA ALA A 145 -0.35 -13.93 1.33
C ALA A 145 -1.30 -13.21 0.38
N ILE A 146 -0.86 -12.10 -0.23
CA ILE A 146 -1.68 -11.32 -1.16
C ILE A 146 -1.98 -12.14 -2.43
N GLN A 147 -0.98 -12.83 -2.99
CA GLN A 147 -1.14 -13.65 -4.18
C GLN A 147 -2.13 -14.80 -3.95
N SER A 148 -2.17 -15.38 -2.76
CA SER A 148 -3.03 -16.53 -2.44
C SER A 148 -4.52 -16.23 -2.70
N ALA A 149 -4.98 -15.01 -2.43
CA ALA A 149 -6.37 -14.59 -2.57
C ALA A 149 -6.68 -13.83 -3.89
N LEU A 150 -5.70 -13.66 -4.77
CA LEU A 150 -5.95 -13.12 -6.11
C LEU A 150 -6.68 -14.12 -6.99
N ALA A 151 -7.56 -13.62 -7.85
CA ALA A 151 -8.17 -14.45 -8.89
C ALA A 151 -7.07 -15.02 -9.82
N PRO A 152 -7.22 -16.26 -10.36
CA PRO A 152 -6.19 -16.94 -11.14
C PRO A 152 -5.62 -16.10 -12.30
N LYS A 153 -6.45 -15.30 -12.94
CA LYS A 153 -6.05 -14.42 -14.06
C LYS A 153 -5.08 -13.29 -13.69
N TYR A 154 -4.92 -12.98 -12.39
CA TYR A 154 -4.03 -11.93 -11.89
C TYR A 154 -2.77 -12.48 -11.22
N LYS A 155 -2.69 -13.82 -11.05
CA LYS A 155 -1.49 -14.47 -10.53
C LYS A 155 -0.42 -14.50 -11.61
N ASP A 156 0.84 -14.44 -11.19
CA ASP A 156 1.93 -14.75 -12.08
C ASP A 156 1.86 -16.23 -12.47
N ALA A 157 2.23 -16.51 -13.73
CA ALA A 157 2.30 -17.87 -14.24
C ALA A 157 3.49 -18.60 -13.65
#